data_30c40f766b81aea607d769fd7bfdc467
#
_entry.id   30c40f766b81aea607d769fd7bfdc467
#
_cell.length_a   1.000
_cell.length_b   1.000
_cell.length_c   1.000
_cell.angle_alpha   90.00
_cell.angle_beta   90.00
_cell.angle_gamma   90.00
#
_symmetry.space_group_name_H-M   'P 1'
#
loop_
_entity.id
_entity.type
_entity.pdbx_description
1 polymer ?
#
loop_
_entity_poly.entity_id
_entity_poly.type
_entity_poly.pdbx_seq_one_letter_code
_entity_poly.pdbx_strand_id
1 'polypeptide(L)'
;MSFGRPYILNVDGCIHDGWLVISPIGEAYMSDFLYYLLSSSFAFEQFTNVASGGVVTNLNSDKVADTKFPLPPLAEQKRIVVEIERWFALIDQIEQSQSDLQDTIRQTKSKILDFAIHGKLVPQDPNDEPAIELLKRINPNFTPCDNGHYPQLPDGWCKCRLEDIVEYEQPQAYIVNSTDYDDRYLTPVLTAGKSFVIGYTNETEGIYQNTPCIIFDDFTTDSKLVDFPFKVKSSAMKILKVAADIEIEYVAMFMNITRLIGDTHKRYWISEYSKLCMPIPPRKEQKRIINATNAMFEKLDAIMESL
;
A
#
# COMPACT_ATOMS: atom_id res chain seq x y z
N MET A 1 -16.13 24.06 0.39
CA MET A 1 -17.54 24.32 0.03
C MET A 1 -17.77 23.76 -1.37
N SER A 2 -18.79 22.93 -1.59
CA SER A 2 -19.07 22.28 -2.89
C SER A 2 -19.98 23.23 -3.71
N PHE A 3 -19.38 24.16 -4.42
CA PHE A 3 -20.06 25.13 -5.26
C PHE A 3 -20.84 24.43 -6.40
N GLY A 4 -22.15 24.71 -6.49
CA GLY A 4 -23.00 24.23 -7.58
C GLY A 4 -23.21 22.72 -7.69
N ARG A 5 -22.97 21.95 -6.62
CA ARG A 5 -23.15 20.49 -6.64
C ARG A 5 -24.60 20.10 -6.33
N PRO A 6 -25.35 19.49 -7.26
CA PRO A 6 -26.71 19.09 -7.06
C PRO A 6 -26.82 17.77 -6.28
N TYR A 7 -27.99 17.59 -5.63
CA TYR A 7 -28.41 16.34 -4.99
C TYR A 7 -29.91 16.16 -5.20
N ILE A 8 -30.38 14.95 -5.42
CA ILE A 8 -31.80 14.61 -5.38
C ILE A 8 -32.16 14.27 -3.94
N LEU A 9 -33.10 15.02 -3.36
CA LEU A 9 -33.59 14.78 -2.02
C LEU A 9 -34.75 13.78 -2.06
N ASN A 10 -34.54 12.61 -1.45
CA ASN A 10 -35.50 11.50 -1.42
C ASN A 10 -36.10 11.27 -0.01
N VAL A 11 -35.92 12.22 0.90
CA VAL A 11 -36.39 12.16 2.29
C VAL A 11 -36.99 13.51 2.68
N ASP A 12 -38.01 13.50 3.56
CA ASP A 12 -38.52 14.70 4.16
C ASP A 12 -37.54 15.25 5.20
N GLY A 13 -37.36 16.58 5.23
CA GLY A 13 -36.45 17.18 6.20
C GLY A 13 -36.24 18.66 5.99
N CYS A 14 -35.43 19.26 6.86
CA CYS A 14 -34.98 20.64 6.75
C CYS A 14 -33.60 20.68 6.14
N ILE A 15 -33.32 21.67 5.30
CA ILE A 15 -32.02 21.93 4.72
C ILE A 15 -31.36 23.13 5.37
N HIS A 16 -30.04 23.20 5.28
CA HIS A 16 -29.27 24.37 5.72
C HIS A 16 -29.51 25.58 4.79
N ASP A 17 -29.45 26.78 5.31
CA ASP A 17 -29.70 28.06 4.59
C ASP A 17 -28.72 28.32 3.41
N GLY A 18 -27.58 27.69 3.39
CA GLY A 18 -26.63 27.72 2.28
C GLY A 18 -27.00 26.83 1.08
N TRP A 19 -28.15 26.15 1.11
CA TRP A 19 -28.62 25.26 0.05
C TRP A 19 -29.77 25.90 -0.72
N LEU A 20 -29.78 25.70 -2.05
CA LEU A 20 -30.85 26.13 -2.93
C LEU A 20 -31.73 24.93 -3.29
N VAL A 21 -33.04 25.05 -3.09
CA VAL A 21 -34.01 24.06 -3.57
C VAL A 21 -34.45 24.44 -4.97
N ILE A 22 -34.30 23.50 -5.90
CA ILE A 22 -34.74 23.60 -7.27
C ILE A 22 -35.88 22.60 -7.49
N SER A 23 -37.07 23.06 -7.76
CA SER A 23 -38.23 22.22 -8.06
C SER A 23 -38.67 22.43 -9.52
N PRO A 24 -38.78 21.38 -10.34
CA PRO A 24 -39.31 21.50 -11.69
C PRO A 24 -40.75 22.04 -11.68
N ILE A 25 -41.07 22.94 -12.61
CA ILE A 25 -42.44 23.42 -12.78
C ILE A 25 -43.19 22.44 -13.68
N GLY A 26 -44.24 21.83 -13.13
CA GLY A 26 -45.02 20.80 -13.83
C GLY A 26 -44.15 19.59 -14.20
N GLU A 27 -44.33 19.06 -15.42
CA GLU A 27 -43.58 17.92 -15.96
C GLU A 27 -42.50 18.33 -16.94
N ALA A 28 -42.00 19.58 -16.90
CA ALA A 28 -41.04 20.06 -17.87
C ALA A 28 -39.69 19.33 -17.81
N TYR A 29 -39.21 19.06 -16.63
CA TYR A 29 -37.97 18.31 -16.38
C TYR A 29 -38.24 17.05 -15.55
N MET A 30 -37.66 15.92 -15.97
CA MET A 30 -37.47 14.75 -15.11
C MET A 30 -36.37 15.07 -14.08
N SER A 31 -36.56 14.68 -12.81
CA SER A 31 -35.62 14.96 -11.73
C SER A 31 -34.21 14.42 -12.03
N ASP A 32 -34.12 13.20 -12.55
CA ASP A 32 -32.83 12.56 -12.87
C ASP A 32 -32.12 13.28 -14.03
N PHE A 33 -32.89 13.69 -15.06
CA PHE A 33 -32.33 14.48 -16.16
C PHE A 33 -31.81 15.84 -15.66
N LEU A 34 -32.59 16.54 -14.84
CA LEU A 34 -32.17 17.81 -14.25
C LEU A 34 -30.95 17.65 -13.36
N TYR A 35 -30.85 16.58 -12.59
CA TYR A 35 -29.68 16.25 -11.80
C TYR A 35 -28.41 16.11 -12.66
N TYR A 36 -28.45 15.31 -13.73
CA TYR A 36 -27.30 15.14 -14.62
C TYR A 36 -26.98 16.44 -15.37
N LEU A 37 -27.98 17.20 -15.80
CA LEU A 37 -27.76 18.47 -16.42
C LEU A 37 -27.05 19.47 -15.50
N LEU A 38 -27.49 19.58 -14.25
CA LEU A 38 -26.88 20.46 -13.26
C LEU A 38 -25.50 19.96 -12.79
N SER A 39 -25.23 18.65 -12.88
CA SER A 39 -23.92 18.04 -12.60
C SER A 39 -22.91 18.21 -13.75
N SER A 40 -23.34 18.64 -14.91
CA SER A 40 -22.50 18.74 -16.13
C SER A 40 -21.51 19.90 -16.06
N SER A 41 -20.40 19.79 -16.80
CA SER A 41 -19.45 20.89 -17.00
C SER A 41 -20.14 22.12 -17.61
N PHE A 42 -21.09 21.90 -18.47
CA PHE A 42 -21.89 22.96 -19.08
C PHE A 42 -22.64 23.82 -18.04
N ALA A 43 -23.28 23.19 -17.04
CA ALA A 43 -23.94 23.91 -15.96
C ALA A 43 -22.91 24.58 -15.02
N PHE A 44 -21.84 23.89 -14.72
CA PHE A 44 -20.77 24.41 -13.85
C PHE A 44 -20.12 25.68 -14.45
N GLU A 45 -19.85 25.71 -15.75
CA GLU A 45 -19.31 26.87 -16.44
C GLU A 45 -20.28 28.07 -16.37
N GLN A 46 -21.59 27.85 -16.60
CA GLN A 46 -22.59 28.93 -16.48
C GLN A 46 -22.66 29.45 -15.05
N PHE A 47 -22.70 28.58 -14.04
CA PHE A 47 -22.71 28.99 -12.63
C PHE A 47 -21.44 29.77 -12.27
N THR A 48 -20.29 29.35 -12.77
CA THR A 48 -19.02 30.06 -12.52
C THR A 48 -19.03 31.44 -13.12
N ASN A 49 -19.54 31.58 -14.34
CA ASN A 49 -19.63 32.88 -15.04
C ASN A 49 -20.55 33.88 -14.33
N VAL A 50 -21.71 33.44 -13.83
CA VAL A 50 -22.63 34.32 -13.09
C VAL A 50 -22.21 34.56 -11.65
N ALA A 51 -21.41 33.65 -11.03
CA ALA A 51 -20.91 33.81 -9.69
C ALA A 51 -19.73 34.78 -9.60
N SER A 52 -19.01 35.01 -10.69
CA SER A 52 -17.86 35.92 -10.80
C SER A 52 -18.27 37.37 -10.54
N GLY A 53 -17.59 38.08 -9.63
CA GLY A 53 -17.81 39.51 -9.40
C GLY A 53 -17.77 40.01 -7.97
N GLY A 54 -17.36 39.20 -7.00
CA GLY A 54 -17.22 39.60 -5.57
C GLY A 54 -16.10 38.87 -4.84
N VAL A 55 -15.80 39.35 -3.64
CA VAL A 55 -14.77 38.77 -2.76
C VAL A 55 -15.11 37.33 -2.31
N VAL A 56 -16.39 36.95 -2.39
CA VAL A 56 -16.89 35.59 -2.11
C VAL A 56 -17.70 35.10 -3.30
N THR A 57 -17.28 33.99 -3.89
CA THR A 57 -18.02 33.30 -4.95
C THR A 57 -19.31 32.70 -4.35
N ASN A 58 -20.45 33.36 -4.54
CA ASN A 58 -21.72 32.91 -4.02
C ASN A 58 -22.72 32.72 -5.18
N LEU A 59 -23.39 31.56 -5.19
CA LEU A 59 -24.44 31.20 -6.12
C LEU A 59 -25.79 31.30 -5.38
N ASN A 60 -26.53 32.38 -5.61
CA ASN A 60 -27.87 32.59 -5.04
C ASN A 60 -28.97 32.24 -6.06
N SER A 61 -30.24 32.27 -5.58
CA SER A 61 -31.42 31.93 -6.37
C SER A 61 -31.53 32.73 -7.66
N ASP A 62 -31.26 34.05 -7.61
CA ASP A 62 -31.42 34.94 -8.76
C ASP A 62 -30.40 34.61 -9.86
N LYS A 63 -29.15 34.36 -9.47
CA LYS A 63 -28.09 33.95 -10.40
C LYS A 63 -28.36 32.59 -11.04
N VAL A 64 -28.94 31.64 -10.31
CA VAL A 64 -29.34 30.34 -10.85
C VAL A 64 -30.53 30.49 -11.79
N ALA A 65 -31.50 31.35 -11.46
CA ALA A 65 -32.69 31.61 -12.29
C ALA A 65 -32.33 32.22 -13.64
N ASP A 66 -31.24 33.00 -13.73
CA ASP A 66 -30.79 33.61 -14.97
C ASP A 66 -30.03 32.67 -15.91
N THR A 67 -29.68 31.46 -15.44
CA THR A 67 -28.97 30.45 -16.25
C THR A 67 -29.90 29.80 -17.27
N LYS A 68 -29.38 29.50 -18.47
CA LYS A 68 -30.16 28.91 -19.56
C LYS A 68 -29.76 27.45 -19.79
N PHE A 69 -30.74 26.59 -19.71
CA PHE A 69 -30.53 25.15 -19.90
C PHE A 69 -31.38 24.62 -21.08
N PRO A 70 -30.87 23.62 -21.82
CA PRO A 70 -31.65 22.95 -22.85
C PRO A 70 -32.81 22.17 -22.23
N LEU A 71 -33.95 22.20 -22.88
CA LEU A 71 -35.16 21.48 -22.50
C LEU A 71 -35.59 20.52 -23.61
N PRO A 72 -35.06 19.30 -23.69
CA PRO A 72 -35.53 18.30 -24.64
C PRO A 72 -36.94 17.80 -24.29
N PRO A 73 -37.68 17.20 -25.25
CA PRO A 73 -38.93 16.49 -24.93
C PRO A 73 -38.70 15.41 -23.86
N LEU A 74 -39.72 15.14 -23.05
CA LEU A 74 -39.61 14.16 -21.93
C LEU A 74 -39.12 12.76 -22.36
N ALA A 75 -39.57 12.31 -23.57
CA ALA A 75 -39.08 11.04 -24.12
C ALA A 75 -37.56 11.04 -24.40
N GLU A 76 -37.02 12.21 -24.81
CA GLU A 76 -35.58 12.39 -25.02
C GLU A 76 -34.82 12.48 -23.70
N GLN A 77 -35.35 13.22 -22.72
CA GLN A 77 -34.77 13.26 -21.38
C GLN A 77 -34.60 11.84 -20.81
N LYS A 78 -35.66 11.00 -20.94
CA LYS A 78 -35.60 9.60 -20.50
C LYS A 78 -34.51 8.78 -21.20
N ARG A 79 -34.39 8.95 -22.55
CA ARG A 79 -33.34 8.25 -23.30
C ARG A 79 -31.95 8.68 -22.87
N ILE A 80 -31.76 9.99 -22.63
CA ILE A 80 -30.47 10.53 -22.16
C ILE A 80 -30.13 9.97 -20.78
N VAL A 81 -31.06 9.96 -19.83
CA VAL A 81 -30.84 9.40 -18.48
C VAL A 81 -30.44 7.94 -18.57
N VAL A 82 -31.19 7.11 -19.29
CA VAL A 82 -30.89 5.67 -19.43
C VAL A 82 -29.50 5.45 -20.03
N GLU A 83 -29.08 6.26 -21.00
CA GLU A 83 -27.76 6.10 -21.60
C GLU A 83 -26.64 6.57 -20.66
N ILE A 84 -26.84 7.65 -19.89
CA ILE A 84 -25.90 8.09 -18.85
C ILE A 84 -25.73 7.02 -17.78
N GLU A 85 -26.82 6.47 -17.25
CA GLU A 85 -26.78 5.42 -16.22
C GLU A 85 -26.10 4.16 -16.75
N ARG A 86 -26.31 3.80 -18.01
CA ARG A 86 -25.61 2.70 -18.65
C ARG A 86 -24.09 2.92 -18.69
N TRP A 87 -23.64 4.12 -19.03
CA TRP A 87 -22.22 4.46 -19.06
C TRP A 87 -21.61 4.45 -17.65
N PHE A 88 -22.29 4.99 -16.65
CA PHE A 88 -21.81 4.93 -15.26
C PHE A 88 -21.72 3.51 -14.75
N ALA A 89 -22.71 2.66 -15.03
CA ALA A 89 -22.65 1.25 -14.66
C ALA A 89 -21.45 0.52 -15.31
N LEU A 90 -21.08 0.85 -16.55
CA LEU A 90 -19.89 0.32 -17.21
C LEU A 90 -18.59 0.83 -16.56
N ILE A 91 -18.54 2.10 -16.18
CA ILE A 91 -17.40 2.69 -15.48
C ILE A 91 -17.22 2.00 -14.12
N ASP A 92 -18.28 1.89 -13.33
CA ASP A 92 -18.25 1.22 -12.03
C ASP A 92 -17.78 -0.24 -12.17
N GLN A 93 -18.23 -0.94 -13.21
CA GLN A 93 -17.78 -2.32 -13.49
C GLN A 93 -16.28 -2.39 -13.83
N ILE A 94 -15.75 -1.43 -14.57
CA ILE A 94 -14.33 -1.35 -14.91
C ILE A 94 -13.52 -1.07 -13.64
N GLU A 95 -13.92 -0.10 -12.82
CA GLU A 95 -13.26 0.25 -11.57
C GLU A 95 -13.24 -0.93 -10.59
N GLN A 96 -14.37 -1.65 -10.47
CA GLN A 96 -14.44 -2.84 -9.61
C GLN A 96 -13.52 -3.95 -10.13
N SER A 97 -13.51 -4.21 -11.44
CA SER A 97 -12.66 -5.23 -12.05
C SER A 97 -11.17 -4.92 -11.86
N GLN A 98 -10.80 -3.64 -11.93
CA GLN A 98 -9.44 -3.17 -11.68
C GLN A 98 -9.04 -3.40 -10.23
N SER A 99 -9.92 -3.07 -9.27
CA SER A 99 -9.69 -3.31 -7.83
C SER A 99 -9.53 -4.80 -7.54
N ASP A 100 -10.39 -5.65 -8.10
CA ASP A 100 -10.34 -7.10 -7.91
C ASP A 100 -9.04 -7.71 -8.46
N LEU A 101 -8.54 -7.19 -9.59
CA LEU A 101 -7.28 -7.64 -10.17
C LEU A 101 -6.08 -7.23 -9.31
N GLN A 102 -6.08 -6.02 -8.75
CA GLN A 102 -5.05 -5.56 -7.81
C GLN A 102 -4.98 -6.46 -6.58
N ASP A 103 -6.13 -6.82 -6.00
CA ASP A 103 -6.19 -7.71 -4.85
C ASP A 103 -5.74 -9.14 -5.21
N THR A 104 -6.09 -9.63 -6.39
CA THR A 104 -5.64 -10.93 -6.91
C THR A 104 -4.12 -10.97 -7.07
N ILE A 105 -3.51 -9.92 -7.60
CA ILE A 105 -2.04 -9.81 -7.74
C ILE A 105 -1.38 -9.80 -6.35
N ARG A 106 -1.92 -9.05 -5.38
CA ARG A 106 -1.40 -9.02 -4.01
C ARG A 106 -1.44 -10.40 -3.35
N GLN A 107 -2.56 -11.11 -3.47
CA GLN A 107 -2.72 -12.47 -2.97
C GLN A 107 -1.78 -13.46 -3.67
N THR A 108 -1.59 -13.31 -4.98
CA THR A 108 -0.67 -14.14 -5.76
C THR A 108 0.77 -13.94 -5.31
N LYS A 109 1.22 -12.70 -5.10
CA LYS A 109 2.54 -12.41 -4.55
C LYS A 109 2.74 -13.05 -3.17
N SER A 110 1.75 -12.93 -2.28
CA SER A 110 1.80 -13.57 -0.96
C SER A 110 1.92 -15.11 -1.08
N LYS A 111 1.20 -15.73 -2.00
CA LYS A 111 1.23 -17.18 -2.22
C LYS A 111 2.55 -17.67 -2.85
N ILE A 112 3.17 -16.86 -3.70
CA ILE A 112 4.52 -17.14 -4.23
C ILE A 112 5.54 -17.16 -3.08
N LEU A 113 5.48 -16.19 -2.17
CA LEU A 113 6.35 -16.17 -0.99
C LEU A 113 6.09 -17.35 -0.06
N ASP A 114 4.83 -17.74 0.13
CA ASP A 114 4.48 -18.93 0.91
C ASP A 114 5.09 -20.21 0.29
N PHE A 115 5.02 -20.38 -1.02
CA PHE A 115 5.66 -21.50 -1.72
C PHE A 115 7.20 -21.44 -1.59
N ALA A 116 7.78 -20.25 -1.62
CA ALA A 116 9.21 -20.03 -1.44
C ALA A 116 9.71 -20.54 -0.08
N ILE A 117 9.03 -20.17 1.01
CA ILE A 117 9.45 -20.55 2.37
C ILE A 117 9.11 -22.02 2.74
N HIS A 118 8.25 -22.67 1.96
CA HIS A 118 7.91 -24.08 2.15
C HIS A 118 8.66 -25.02 1.21
N GLY A 119 9.63 -24.51 0.42
CA GLY A 119 10.43 -25.32 -0.51
C GLY A 119 9.66 -25.87 -1.70
N LYS A 120 8.58 -25.18 -2.12
CA LYS A 120 7.70 -25.59 -3.22
C LYS A 120 7.86 -24.74 -4.50
N LEU A 121 8.72 -23.71 -4.45
CA LEU A 121 8.84 -22.76 -5.57
C LEU A 121 9.86 -23.22 -6.63
N VAL A 122 10.95 -23.85 -6.19
CA VAL A 122 12.02 -24.31 -7.08
C VAL A 122 12.38 -25.76 -6.77
N PRO A 123 12.94 -26.53 -7.74
CA PRO A 123 13.44 -27.87 -7.45
C PRO A 123 14.66 -27.84 -6.53
N GLN A 124 14.74 -28.81 -5.62
CA GLN A 124 15.92 -29.06 -4.79
C GLN A 124 17.03 -29.71 -5.62
N ASP A 125 18.29 -29.37 -5.27
CA ASP A 125 19.47 -30.03 -5.83
C ASP A 125 20.15 -30.84 -4.72
N PRO A 126 20.24 -32.18 -4.82
CA PRO A 126 20.87 -33.02 -3.78
C PRO A 126 22.39 -32.76 -3.62
N ASN A 127 23.01 -32.02 -4.54
CA ASN A 127 24.42 -31.65 -4.44
C ASN A 127 24.62 -30.31 -3.72
N ASP A 128 23.57 -29.62 -3.31
CA ASP A 128 23.70 -28.40 -2.53
C ASP A 128 24.14 -28.75 -1.09
N GLU A 129 25.02 -27.94 -0.52
CA GLU A 129 25.45 -28.09 0.87
C GLU A 129 24.24 -27.94 1.80
N PRO A 130 23.95 -28.89 2.70
CA PRO A 130 22.84 -28.78 3.63
C PRO A 130 22.88 -27.51 4.48
N ALA A 131 21.75 -26.87 4.72
CA ALA A 131 21.66 -25.62 5.49
C ALA A 131 22.17 -25.75 6.93
N ILE A 132 22.16 -26.96 7.52
CA ILE A 132 22.71 -27.20 8.87
C ILE A 132 24.22 -26.89 8.93
N GLU A 133 24.99 -27.18 7.88
CA GLU A 133 26.43 -26.90 7.83
C GLU A 133 26.69 -25.39 7.73
N LEU A 134 25.85 -24.69 6.99
CA LEU A 134 25.88 -23.22 6.90
C LEU A 134 25.58 -22.58 8.26
N LEU A 135 24.56 -23.06 8.97
CA LEU A 135 24.16 -22.53 10.29
C LEU A 135 25.21 -22.81 11.35
N LYS A 136 25.88 -23.97 11.30
CA LYS A 136 27.03 -24.28 12.19
C LYS A 136 28.26 -23.41 11.94
N ARG A 137 28.46 -22.89 10.73
CA ARG A 137 29.52 -21.90 10.47
C ARG A 137 29.23 -20.57 11.16
N ILE A 138 27.96 -20.18 11.22
CA ILE A 138 27.52 -18.95 11.92
C ILE A 138 27.65 -19.15 13.43
N ASN A 139 27.14 -20.28 13.94
CA ASN A 139 27.21 -20.65 15.35
C ASN A 139 27.59 -22.13 15.50
N PRO A 140 28.83 -22.45 15.93
CA PRO A 140 29.27 -23.85 16.10
C PRO A 140 28.42 -24.71 17.04
N ASN A 141 27.69 -24.07 17.97
CA ASN A 141 26.80 -24.74 18.93
C ASN A 141 25.33 -24.70 18.48
N PHE A 142 25.06 -24.37 17.20
CA PHE A 142 23.72 -24.29 16.66
C PHE A 142 22.95 -25.60 16.82
N THR A 143 21.68 -25.47 17.25
CA THR A 143 20.70 -26.58 17.30
C THR A 143 19.43 -26.14 16.63
N PRO A 144 18.86 -26.95 15.69
CA PRO A 144 17.62 -26.61 15.04
C PRO A 144 16.46 -26.36 16.01
N CYS A 145 15.64 -25.35 15.72
CA CYS A 145 14.38 -25.14 16.45
C CYS A 145 13.25 -25.99 15.85
N ASP A 146 12.20 -26.23 16.63
CA ASP A 146 10.96 -26.81 16.14
C ASP A 146 9.76 -26.10 16.81
N ASN A 147 8.83 -25.63 15.99
CA ASN A 147 7.61 -24.97 16.44
C ASN A 147 6.34 -25.64 15.89
N GLY A 148 6.47 -26.79 15.21
CA GLY A 148 5.36 -27.50 14.58
C GLY A 148 4.76 -26.84 13.33
N HIS A 149 5.16 -25.62 12.97
CA HIS A 149 4.61 -24.91 11.78
C HIS A 149 5.13 -25.44 10.45
N TYR A 150 6.27 -26.11 10.46
CA TYR A 150 6.90 -26.68 9.26
C TYR A 150 7.11 -28.19 9.44
N PRO A 151 6.03 -29.00 9.37
CA PRO A 151 6.13 -30.42 9.69
C PRO A 151 6.97 -31.21 8.68
N GLN A 152 7.03 -30.75 7.42
CA GLN A 152 7.82 -31.36 6.37
C GLN A 152 8.54 -30.28 5.56
N LEU A 153 9.85 -30.21 5.72
CA LEU A 153 10.73 -29.41 4.86
C LEU A 153 11.46 -30.32 3.88
N PRO A 154 11.88 -29.80 2.71
CA PRO A 154 12.71 -30.56 1.77
C PRO A 154 14.03 -31.02 2.42
N ASP A 155 14.63 -32.05 1.87
CA ASP A 155 15.95 -32.50 2.26
C ASP A 155 17.00 -31.38 2.14
N GLY A 156 17.93 -31.34 3.07
CA GLY A 156 18.95 -30.29 3.12
C GLY A 156 18.51 -28.96 3.74
N TRP A 157 17.22 -28.76 4.01
CA TRP A 157 16.72 -27.60 4.73
C TRP A 157 16.90 -27.75 6.25
N CYS A 158 16.98 -26.63 6.96
CA CYS A 158 17.09 -26.60 8.41
C CYS A 158 16.19 -25.49 8.98
N LYS A 159 15.74 -25.65 10.23
CA LYS A 159 14.98 -24.62 10.95
C LYS A 159 15.88 -23.89 11.93
N CYS A 160 15.87 -22.56 11.92
CA CYS A 160 16.54 -21.73 12.91
C CYS A 160 15.62 -20.62 13.41
N ARG A 161 15.93 -20.02 14.55
CA ARG A 161 15.28 -18.78 14.98
C ARG A 161 15.87 -17.60 14.21
N LEU A 162 15.08 -16.53 14.03
CA LEU A 162 15.61 -15.31 13.42
C LEU A 162 16.82 -14.77 14.19
N GLU A 163 16.81 -14.83 15.53
CA GLU A 163 17.92 -14.38 16.38
C GLU A 163 19.22 -15.18 16.19
N ASP A 164 19.17 -16.36 15.58
CA ASP A 164 20.36 -17.16 15.26
C ASP A 164 21.13 -16.61 14.05
N ILE A 165 20.46 -15.83 13.17
CA ILE A 165 20.99 -15.37 11.90
C ILE A 165 20.84 -13.86 11.68
N VAL A 166 20.15 -13.16 12.58
CA VAL A 166 19.84 -11.72 12.45
C VAL A 166 20.25 -10.99 13.72
N GLU A 167 21.11 -10.00 13.57
CA GLU A 167 21.41 -9.02 14.62
C GLU A 167 20.59 -7.75 14.41
N TYR A 168 20.18 -7.08 15.48
CA TYR A 168 19.50 -5.80 15.39
C TYR A 168 20.33 -4.67 15.99
N GLU A 169 20.25 -3.52 15.36
CA GLU A 169 20.84 -2.26 15.80
C GLU A 169 19.74 -1.25 16.16
N GLN A 170 19.93 -0.57 17.30
CA GLN A 170 19.03 0.53 17.68
C GLN A 170 19.32 1.76 16.82
N PRO A 171 18.29 2.45 16.31
CA PRO A 171 18.49 3.51 15.35
C PRO A 171 18.82 4.88 15.95
N GLN A 172 19.13 4.98 17.25
CA GLN A 172 19.33 6.25 17.96
C GLN A 172 20.29 7.21 17.27
N ALA A 173 21.40 6.70 16.73
CA ALA A 173 22.42 7.52 16.05
C ALA A 173 21.93 8.06 14.69
N TYR A 174 20.83 7.55 14.17
CA TYR A 174 20.33 7.81 12.83
C TYR A 174 18.96 8.53 12.83
N ILE A 175 18.47 8.92 14.01
CA ILE A 175 17.21 9.66 14.12
C ILE A 175 17.42 11.07 13.57
N VAL A 176 16.49 11.53 12.74
CA VAL A 176 16.49 12.88 12.20
C VAL A 176 16.21 13.90 13.33
N ASN A 177 16.91 15.05 13.31
CA ASN A 177 16.76 16.11 14.31
C ASN A 177 15.66 17.10 13.94
N SER A 178 15.45 17.37 12.64
CA SER A 178 14.43 18.29 12.14
C SER A 178 13.35 17.54 11.37
N THR A 179 12.14 18.08 11.40
CA THR A 179 11.00 17.62 10.57
C THR A 179 10.81 18.48 9.32
N ASP A 180 11.77 19.37 9.00
CA ASP A 180 11.78 20.20 7.80
C ASP A 180 12.19 19.36 6.58
N TYR A 181 11.24 18.59 6.05
CA TYR A 181 11.45 17.75 4.89
C TYR A 181 11.23 18.55 3.60
N ASP A 182 12.07 18.28 2.59
CA ASP A 182 11.95 18.88 1.26
C ASP A 182 12.36 17.84 0.21
N ASP A 183 11.56 17.69 -0.84
CA ASP A 183 11.81 16.71 -1.92
C ASP A 183 13.10 16.99 -2.72
N ARG A 184 13.68 18.17 -2.55
CA ARG A 184 14.99 18.56 -3.14
C ARG A 184 16.19 17.98 -2.38
N TYR A 185 15.99 17.50 -1.16
CA TYR A 185 17.06 16.89 -0.37
C TYR A 185 17.31 15.43 -0.79
N LEU A 186 18.50 14.93 -0.50
CA LEU A 186 18.96 13.64 -1.02
C LEU A 186 18.77 12.47 -0.04
N THR A 187 18.75 12.73 1.26
CA THR A 187 18.72 11.68 2.28
C THR A 187 17.29 11.37 2.68
N PRO A 188 16.76 10.17 2.34
CA PRO A 188 15.41 9.78 2.73
C PRO A 188 15.31 9.55 4.24
N VAL A 189 14.15 9.91 4.80
CA VAL A 189 13.79 9.67 6.20
C VAL A 189 12.71 8.60 6.26
N LEU A 190 13.04 7.49 6.90
CA LEU A 190 12.18 6.31 6.97
C LEU A 190 11.29 6.32 8.22
N THR A 191 10.09 5.77 8.08
CA THR A 191 9.14 5.58 9.17
C THR A 191 8.42 4.24 9.05
N ALA A 192 7.83 3.79 10.14
CA ALA A 192 7.00 2.60 10.22
C ALA A 192 5.59 2.74 9.60
N GLY A 193 5.18 3.93 9.19
CA GLY A 193 3.83 4.20 8.67
C GLY A 193 3.58 3.70 7.25
N LYS A 194 2.35 3.93 6.75
CA LYS A 194 1.94 3.56 5.37
C LYS A 194 2.87 4.13 4.29
N SER A 195 3.36 5.35 4.49
CA SER A 195 4.39 5.96 3.65
C SER A 195 5.75 5.62 4.25
N PHE A 196 6.43 4.62 3.72
CA PHE A 196 7.73 4.16 4.24
C PHE A 196 8.79 5.27 4.25
N VAL A 197 8.89 6.07 3.19
CA VAL A 197 9.65 7.32 3.13
C VAL A 197 8.67 8.46 3.42
N ILE A 198 8.91 9.24 4.48
CA ILE A 198 8.06 10.37 4.87
C ILE A 198 8.53 11.70 4.35
N GLY A 199 9.72 11.75 3.77
CA GLY A 199 10.35 12.93 3.20
C GLY A 199 11.85 12.77 3.12
N TYR A 200 12.52 13.84 2.74
CA TYR A 200 13.97 13.89 2.61
C TYR A 200 14.55 14.99 3.49
N THR A 201 15.77 14.78 4.00
CA THR A 201 16.47 15.75 4.86
C THR A 201 17.80 16.17 4.25
N ASN A 202 18.26 17.37 4.60
CA ASN A 202 19.59 17.89 4.28
C ASN A 202 20.63 17.60 5.38
N GLU A 203 20.26 16.90 6.44
CA GLU A 203 21.23 16.50 7.46
C GLU A 203 22.31 15.58 6.85
N THR A 204 23.58 15.91 7.14
CA THR A 204 24.75 15.18 6.62
C THR A 204 25.34 14.21 7.64
N GLU A 205 24.98 14.34 8.92
CA GLU A 205 25.45 13.46 9.99
C GLU A 205 24.39 12.45 10.41
N GLY A 206 24.81 11.34 10.99
CA GLY A 206 23.91 10.29 11.45
C GLY A 206 23.09 9.67 10.34
N ILE A 207 23.70 9.47 9.15
CA ILE A 207 23.11 8.74 8.04
C ILE A 207 23.57 7.29 8.15
N TYR A 208 22.63 6.36 8.12
CA TYR A 208 22.96 4.94 8.07
C TYR A 208 23.48 4.56 6.68
N GLN A 209 24.68 3.98 6.61
CA GLN A 209 25.40 3.67 5.35
C GLN A 209 25.59 2.17 5.13
N ASN A 210 25.39 1.34 6.16
CA ASN A 210 25.72 -0.09 6.08
C ASN A 210 24.57 -0.91 5.48
N THR A 211 24.26 -0.64 4.22
CA THR A 211 23.22 -1.32 3.42
C THR A 211 23.81 -2.43 2.55
N PRO A 212 23.04 -3.47 2.14
CA PRO A 212 21.60 -3.63 2.42
C PRO A 212 21.33 -4.03 3.87
N CYS A 213 20.17 -3.60 4.39
CA CYS A 213 19.67 -4.00 5.69
C CYS A 213 18.15 -4.16 5.65
N ILE A 214 17.55 -4.78 6.67
CA ILE A 214 16.10 -4.81 6.81
C ILE A 214 15.68 -3.82 7.90
N ILE A 215 14.74 -2.94 7.59
CA ILE A 215 14.08 -2.10 8.58
C ILE A 215 12.84 -2.82 9.07
N PHE A 216 12.70 -2.90 10.39
CA PHE A 216 11.60 -3.57 11.07
C PHE A 216 10.87 -2.60 12.00
N ASP A 217 9.56 -2.53 11.87
CA ASP A 217 8.70 -1.80 12.80
C ASP A 217 8.37 -2.66 14.02
N ASP A 218 8.82 -2.23 15.17
CA ASP A 218 8.69 -2.96 16.43
C ASP A 218 7.24 -3.01 16.97
N PHE A 219 6.30 -2.29 16.36
CA PHE A 219 4.88 -2.27 16.75
C PHE A 219 3.96 -3.00 15.76
N THR A 220 4.18 -2.81 14.48
CA THR A 220 3.32 -3.41 13.43
C THR A 220 3.88 -4.71 12.88
N THR A 221 5.13 -5.02 13.21
CA THR A 221 5.93 -6.11 12.63
C THR A 221 6.11 -6.03 11.10
N ASP A 222 5.85 -4.85 10.53
CA ASP A 222 6.18 -4.56 9.13
C ASP A 222 7.68 -4.51 8.94
N SER A 223 8.14 -5.01 7.81
CA SER A 223 9.57 -5.00 7.46
C SER A 223 9.79 -4.64 6.00
N LYS A 224 10.92 -3.99 5.72
CA LYS A 224 11.36 -3.68 4.36
C LYS A 224 12.85 -3.82 4.19
N LEU A 225 13.27 -4.41 3.09
CA LEU A 225 14.66 -4.41 2.64
C LEU A 225 15.01 -3.02 2.11
N VAL A 226 16.16 -2.49 2.51
CA VAL A 226 16.68 -1.17 2.14
C VAL A 226 18.11 -1.30 1.66
N ASP A 227 18.39 -0.80 0.48
CA ASP A 227 19.69 -0.85 -0.20
C ASP A 227 20.33 0.53 -0.44
N PHE A 228 19.74 1.58 0.11
CA PHE A 228 20.20 2.96 0.01
C PHE A 228 20.46 3.58 1.40
N PRO A 229 21.34 4.59 1.53
CA PRO A 229 21.58 5.33 2.77
C PRO A 229 20.32 6.08 3.23
N PHE A 230 20.09 6.13 4.56
CA PHE A 230 18.87 6.73 5.11
C PHE A 230 19.06 7.29 6.53
N LYS A 231 18.10 8.09 6.96
CA LYS A 231 17.83 8.40 8.37
C LYS A 231 16.45 7.85 8.77
N VAL A 232 16.16 7.82 10.06
CA VAL A 232 14.87 7.32 10.58
C VAL A 232 14.16 8.41 11.38
N LYS A 233 12.83 8.34 11.41
CA LYS A 233 11.99 9.28 12.17
C LYS A 233 12.06 9.04 13.68
N SER A 234 12.15 7.80 14.13
CA SER A 234 12.00 7.46 15.54
C SER A 234 12.68 6.16 15.95
N SER A 235 12.77 5.92 17.25
CA SER A 235 13.30 4.69 17.85
C SER A 235 12.37 3.48 17.78
N ALA A 236 11.19 3.62 17.18
CA ALA A 236 10.25 2.51 16.97
C ALA A 236 10.77 1.50 15.94
N MET A 237 11.70 1.91 15.10
CA MET A 237 12.30 1.08 14.07
C MET A 237 13.52 0.33 14.60
N LYS A 238 13.76 -0.87 14.07
CA LYS A 238 14.98 -1.64 14.26
C LYS A 238 15.69 -1.77 12.93
N ILE A 239 17.01 -1.70 12.94
CA ILE A 239 17.84 -1.96 11.78
C ILE A 239 18.37 -3.38 11.94
N LEU A 240 18.03 -4.26 11.01
CA LEU A 240 18.37 -5.67 11.10
C LEU A 240 19.48 -5.99 10.10
N LYS A 241 20.51 -6.67 10.60
CA LYS A 241 21.65 -7.16 9.81
C LYS A 241 21.56 -8.69 9.77
N VAL A 242 21.64 -9.24 8.58
CA VAL A 242 21.61 -10.69 8.36
C VAL A 242 23.04 -11.21 8.27
N ALA A 243 23.31 -12.40 8.83
CA ALA A 243 24.61 -13.05 8.74
C ALA A 243 25.05 -13.22 7.28
N ALA A 244 26.34 -12.99 6.98
CA ALA A 244 26.88 -12.91 5.61
C ALA A 244 26.68 -14.18 4.75
N ASP A 245 26.49 -15.33 5.41
CA ASP A 245 26.27 -16.61 4.71
C ASP A 245 24.81 -16.86 4.36
N ILE A 246 23.87 -15.99 4.80
CA ILE A 246 22.44 -16.04 4.50
C ILE A 246 22.10 -14.90 3.52
N GLU A 247 21.30 -15.18 2.51
CA GLU A 247 20.83 -14.16 1.57
C GLU A 247 19.76 -13.30 2.25
N ILE A 248 20.02 -12.01 2.38
CA ILE A 248 19.15 -11.06 3.10
C ILE A 248 17.76 -10.96 2.48
N GLU A 249 17.66 -11.07 1.15
CA GLU A 249 16.40 -11.05 0.42
C GLU A 249 15.51 -12.23 0.83
N TYR A 250 16.10 -13.42 1.08
CA TYR A 250 15.35 -14.58 1.54
C TYR A 250 14.75 -14.35 2.94
N VAL A 251 15.52 -13.74 3.84
CA VAL A 251 15.02 -13.34 5.17
C VAL A 251 13.91 -12.30 5.05
N ALA A 252 14.08 -11.31 4.17
CA ALA A 252 13.06 -10.30 3.90
C ALA A 252 11.76 -10.91 3.35
N MET A 253 11.84 -11.93 2.48
CA MET A 253 10.68 -12.68 1.98
C MET A 253 9.91 -13.36 3.11
N PHE A 254 10.61 -14.05 4.01
CA PHE A 254 10.00 -14.67 5.19
C PHE A 254 9.30 -13.63 6.08
N MET A 255 9.96 -12.53 6.38
CA MET A 255 9.43 -11.46 7.23
C MET A 255 8.22 -10.75 6.59
N ASN A 256 8.16 -10.67 5.27
CA ASN A 256 7.05 -10.03 4.56
C ASN A 256 5.71 -10.75 4.74
N ILE A 257 5.73 -12.09 4.83
CA ILE A 257 4.52 -12.90 5.00
C ILE A 257 4.28 -13.33 6.45
N THR A 258 5.25 -13.10 7.33
CA THR A 258 5.16 -13.50 8.74
C THR A 258 4.92 -12.26 9.60
N ARG A 259 3.64 -11.97 9.88
CA ARG A 259 3.25 -10.82 10.70
C ARG A 259 2.59 -11.32 11.98
N LEU A 260 2.98 -10.72 13.10
CA LEU A 260 2.27 -10.90 14.36
C LEU A 260 1.18 -9.83 14.48
N ILE A 261 -0.06 -10.28 14.62
CA ILE A 261 -1.21 -9.39 14.83
C ILE A 261 -1.48 -9.36 16.33
N GLY A 262 -1.40 -8.20 16.95
CA GLY A 262 -1.59 -8.08 18.38
C GLY A 262 -1.74 -6.64 18.88
N ASP A 263 -1.48 -6.41 20.14
CA ASP A 263 -1.65 -5.13 20.83
C ASP A 263 -0.74 -4.02 20.26
N THR A 264 -1.33 -2.88 19.93
CA THR A 264 -0.66 -1.72 19.33
C THR A 264 0.40 -1.06 20.22
N HIS A 265 0.56 -1.50 21.48
CA HIS A 265 1.51 -0.95 22.43
C HIS A 265 2.67 -1.89 22.79
N LYS A 266 2.72 -3.08 22.20
CA LYS A 266 3.77 -4.07 22.46
C LYS A 266 4.92 -3.89 21.47
N ARG A 267 6.15 -4.06 21.96
CA ARG A 267 7.35 -4.17 21.13
C ARG A 267 7.64 -5.64 20.87
N TYR A 268 7.64 -6.03 19.59
CA TYR A 268 7.61 -7.43 19.19
C TYR A 268 8.98 -8.07 18.97
N TRP A 269 10.00 -7.30 18.56
CA TRP A 269 11.27 -7.89 18.15
C TRP A 269 11.89 -8.79 19.22
N ILE A 270 12.22 -8.23 20.39
CA ILE A 270 12.89 -8.97 21.45
C ILE A 270 11.96 -9.98 22.13
N SER A 271 10.69 -9.65 22.28
CA SER A 271 9.75 -10.47 23.03
C SER A 271 9.35 -11.74 22.30
N GLU A 272 9.11 -11.67 20.99
CA GLU A 272 8.50 -12.74 20.20
C GLU A 272 9.11 -12.92 18.82
N TYR A 273 9.27 -11.82 18.04
CA TYR A 273 9.54 -11.91 16.61
C TYR A 273 10.91 -12.53 16.31
N SER A 274 11.95 -12.16 17.04
CA SER A 274 13.30 -12.73 16.89
C SER A 274 13.33 -14.23 17.14
N LYS A 275 12.38 -14.76 17.91
CA LYS A 275 12.28 -16.17 18.29
C LYS A 275 11.47 -17.01 17.31
N LEU A 276 10.90 -16.38 16.28
CA LEU A 276 10.17 -17.12 15.25
C LEU A 276 11.10 -18.10 14.54
N CYS A 277 10.58 -19.32 14.38
CA CYS A 277 11.29 -20.38 13.69
C CYS A 277 11.13 -20.19 12.17
N MET A 278 12.24 -20.07 11.48
CA MET A 278 12.32 -19.84 10.04
C MET A 278 12.95 -21.03 9.33
N PRO A 279 12.38 -21.54 8.23
CA PRO A 279 13.02 -22.55 7.40
C PRO A 279 14.13 -21.94 6.55
N ILE A 280 15.30 -22.54 6.58
CA ILE A 280 16.49 -22.12 5.83
C ILE A 280 16.85 -23.19 4.80
N PRO A 281 16.82 -22.87 3.50
CA PRO A 281 17.33 -23.74 2.44
C PRO A 281 18.86 -23.69 2.33
N PRO A 282 19.47 -24.65 1.63
CA PRO A 282 20.84 -24.53 1.15
C PRO A 282 21.11 -23.19 0.48
N ARG A 283 22.30 -22.58 0.68
CA ARG A 283 22.59 -21.23 0.19
C ARG A 283 22.36 -21.04 -1.32
N LYS A 284 22.72 -22.03 -2.12
CA LYS A 284 22.46 -21.98 -3.57
C LYS A 284 20.97 -22.01 -3.90
N GLU A 285 20.18 -22.74 -3.11
CA GLU A 285 18.74 -22.77 -3.27
C GLU A 285 18.09 -21.44 -2.85
N GLN A 286 18.59 -20.77 -1.81
CA GLN A 286 18.15 -19.40 -1.47
C GLN A 286 18.23 -18.49 -2.70
N LYS A 287 19.34 -18.52 -3.44
CA LYS A 287 19.52 -17.72 -4.68
C LYS A 287 18.56 -18.12 -5.79
N ARG A 288 18.30 -19.43 -5.98
CA ARG A 288 17.30 -19.89 -6.96
C ARG A 288 15.91 -19.41 -6.61
N ILE A 289 15.53 -19.46 -5.33
CA ILE A 289 14.25 -18.99 -4.82
C ILE A 289 14.11 -17.47 -5.06
N ILE A 290 15.13 -16.69 -4.70
CA ILE A 290 15.14 -15.23 -4.90
C ILE A 290 14.94 -14.88 -6.38
N ASN A 291 15.73 -15.50 -7.26
CA ASN A 291 15.65 -15.24 -8.70
C ASN A 291 14.27 -15.61 -9.27
N ALA A 292 13.72 -16.75 -8.87
CA ALA A 292 12.39 -17.18 -9.32
C ALA A 292 11.28 -16.24 -8.82
N THR A 293 11.35 -15.83 -7.55
CA THR A 293 10.39 -14.88 -6.94
C THR A 293 10.44 -13.54 -7.66
N ASN A 294 11.63 -12.96 -7.85
CA ASN A 294 11.80 -11.69 -8.53
C ASN A 294 11.27 -11.73 -9.96
N ALA A 295 11.59 -12.76 -10.73
CA ALA A 295 11.08 -12.93 -12.09
C ALA A 295 9.54 -13.04 -12.17
N MET A 296 8.90 -13.64 -11.16
CA MET A 296 7.44 -13.70 -11.07
C MET A 296 6.86 -12.34 -10.66
N PHE A 297 7.49 -11.64 -9.71
CA PHE A 297 7.05 -10.33 -9.25
C PHE A 297 7.13 -9.28 -10.34
N GLU A 298 8.24 -9.23 -11.09
CA GLU A 298 8.40 -8.35 -12.25
C GLU A 298 7.25 -8.48 -13.26
N LYS A 299 6.80 -9.71 -13.55
CA LYS A 299 5.66 -9.94 -14.43
C LYS A 299 4.34 -9.45 -13.83
N LEU A 300 4.14 -9.66 -12.54
CA LEU A 300 2.93 -9.19 -11.84
C LEU A 300 2.90 -7.66 -11.73
N ASP A 301 4.07 -7.03 -11.51
CA ASP A 301 4.20 -5.58 -11.46
C ASP A 301 3.98 -4.95 -12.84
N ALA A 302 4.47 -5.56 -13.92
CA ALA A 302 4.17 -5.12 -15.28
C ALA A 302 2.67 -5.15 -15.61
N ILE A 303 1.93 -6.14 -15.09
CA ILE A 303 0.47 -6.16 -15.21
C ILE A 303 -0.16 -5.00 -14.42
N MET A 304 0.31 -4.76 -13.20
CA MET A 304 -0.18 -3.65 -12.35
C MET A 304 0.04 -2.28 -13.00
N GLU A 305 1.20 -2.06 -13.63
CA GLU A 305 1.54 -0.80 -14.32
C GLU A 305 0.73 -0.59 -15.60
N SER A 306 0.17 -1.65 -16.18
CA SER A 306 -0.66 -1.58 -17.39
C SER A 306 -2.14 -1.27 -17.10
N LEU A 307 -2.55 -1.25 -15.84
CA LEU A 307 -3.92 -0.92 -15.37
C LEU A 307 -4.11 0.58 -15.13
#